data_3b2ccf87efbb2e5e620b4f09d9d1dc67
#
_entry.id   3b2ccf87efbb2e5e620b4f09d9d1dc67
#
_cell.length_a   1.000
_cell.length_b   1.000
_cell.length_c   1.000
_cell.angle_alpha   90.00
_cell.angle_beta   90.00
_cell.angle_gamma   90.00
#
_symmetry.space_group_name_H-M   'P 1'
#
loop_
_entity.id
_entity.type
_entity.pdbx_description
1 polymer ?
#
loop_
_entity_poly.entity_id
_entity_poly.type
_entity_poly.pdbx_seq_one_letter_code
_entity_poly.pdbx_strand_id
1 'polypeptide(L)'
;MEKTVATLDKGTTCSSWNYSGQRMATGSTDGTLAIFDSVDPTSSSFTCSSRSKVHEASIVKVVWVPPEYGDAVACIYADGTLSLWEEVVEDSRPLQWKLCKDFDKSSNQVLDVQFGVSLIGLKMVAAYSDGHLKVYELLDPLELKNWQLQAEFQNVIDSVSKFGKAACLSASVSWSPERGESQQLSFVLGFNSNIMQLNSAKVWEFDQDHQRWLPVAELALPEEKGDPVYAVAWAPNIGRPYEVIATATHKGIAIWHLGLNPDLDGRLSVEKVASLSGHEGGVWEMEWDMSGMTLATTGGDGVVRLWQSNLNGVWHEQAVFEPTT
;
A
#
# COMPACT_ATOMS: atom_id res chain seq x y z
N MET A 1 -16.52 -20.18 -18.28
CA MET A 1 -17.76 -19.48 -17.90
C MET A 1 -17.36 -18.47 -16.82
N GLU A 2 -17.50 -17.20 -17.13
CA GLU A 2 -17.36 -16.14 -16.12
C GLU A 2 -18.49 -16.28 -15.10
N LYS A 3 -18.15 -16.18 -13.83
CA LYS A 3 -19.12 -16.22 -12.73
C LYS A 3 -19.06 -14.90 -11.98
N THR A 4 -20.18 -14.18 -11.92
CA THR A 4 -20.31 -12.99 -11.08
C THR A 4 -20.14 -13.39 -9.62
N VAL A 5 -19.13 -12.86 -8.95
CA VAL A 5 -18.82 -13.14 -7.55
C VAL A 5 -19.47 -12.14 -6.59
N ALA A 6 -19.61 -10.88 -7.02
CA ALA A 6 -20.29 -9.81 -6.28
C ALA A 6 -20.83 -8.76 -7.26
N THR A 7 -21.87 -8.04 -6.86
CA THR A 7 -22.35 -6.84 -7.55
C THR A 7 -22.07 -5.64 -6.66
N LEU A 8 -21.17 -4.78 -7.10
CA LEU A 8 -20.79 -3.59 -6.37
C LEU A 8 -21.78 -2.44 -6.63
N ASP A 9 -21.85 -1.51 -5.70
CA ASP A 9 -22.69 -0.32 -5.82
C ASP A 9 -22.21 0.60 -6.94
N LYS A 10 -23.15 1.29 -7.58
CA LYS A 10 -22.79 2.36 -8.53
C LYS A 10 -22.05 3.47 -7.80
N GLY A 11 -20.94 3.90 -8.38
CA GLY A 11 -20.07 4.91 -7.76
C GLY A 11 -19.02 4.35 -6.81
N THR A 12 -18.82 3.02 -6.75
CA THR A 12 -17.67 2.42 -6.09
C THR A 12 -16.38 2.96 -6.73
N THR A 13 -15.48 3.49 -5.90
CA THR A 13 -14.21 4.12 -6.31
C THR A 13 -13.00 3.26 -6.00
N CYS A 14 -13.09 2.45 -4.94
CA CYS A 14 -11.99 1.60 -4.47
C CYS A 14 -12.54 0.35 -3.78
N SER A 15 -11.71 -0.66 -3.70
CA SER A 15 -11.99 -1.89 -2.96
C SER A 15 -10.70 -2.40 -2.32
N SER A 16 -10.85 -3.16 -1.24
CA SER A 16 -9.74 -3.80 -0.55
C SER A 16 -10.21 -5.10 0.08
N TRP A 17 -9.42 -6.16 -0.08
CA TRP A 17 -9.66 -7.44 0.55
C TRP A 17 -9.02 -7.49 1.94
N ASN A 18 -9.69 -8.15 2.87
CA ASN A 18 -9.06 -8.46 4.15
C ASN A 18 -8.02 -9.59 3.98
N TYR A 19 -7.21 -9.80 5.00
CA TYR A 19 -6.10 -10.75 4.97
C TYR A 19 -6.51 -12.22 4.74
N SER A 20 -7.75 -12.59 5.06
CA SER A 20 -8.27 -13.94 4.79
C SER A 20 -8.88 -14.11 3.40
N GLY A 21 -9.11 -13.02 2.66
CA GLY A 21 -9.85 -13.03 1.39
C GLY A 21 -11.35 -13.36 1.54
N GLN A 22 -11.91 -13.34 2.77
CA GLN A 22 -13.31 -13.66 3.05
C GLN A 22 -14.18 -12.40 3.17
N ARG A 23 -13.58 -11.23 3.27
CA ARG A 23 -14.26 -9.94 3.37
C ARG A 23 -13.66 -8.94 2.40
N MET A 24 -14.51 -8.15 1.76
CA MET A 24 -14.11 -7.06 0.89
C MET A 24 -14.76 -5.77 1.38
N ALA A 25 -13.96 -4.74 1.59
CA ALA A 25 -14.42 -3.39 1.85
C ALA A 25 -14.42 -2.58 0.57
N THR A 26 -15.44 -1.76 0.35
CA THR A 26 -15.52 -0.85 -0.80
C THR A 26 -15.86 0.55 -0.35
N GLY A 27 -15.22 1.54 -0.99
CA GLY A 27 -15.54 2.94 -0.83
C GLY A 27 -16.26 3.49 -2.05
N SER A 28 -17.11 4.49 -1.88
CA SER A 28 -17.88 5.09 -2.96
C SER A 28 -17.80 6.62 -3.02
N THR A 29 -18.22 7.16 -4.14
CA THR A 29 -18.21 8.62 -4.43
C THR A 29 -19.04 9.43 -3.46
N ASP A 30 -20.06 8.83 -2.84
CA ASP A 30 -20.93 9.50 -1.86
C ASP A 30 -20.42 9.39 -0.42
N GLY A 31 -19.23 8.78 -0.20
CA GLY A 31 -18.66 8.56 1.14
C GLY A 31 -19.27 7.38 1.90
N THR A 32 -19.88 6.44 1.18
CA THR A 32 -20.37 5.19 1.77
C THR A 32 -19.28 4.13 1.79
N LEU A 33 -19.05 3.53 2.95
CA LEU A 33 -18.27 2.32 3.17
C LEU A 33 -19.23 1.12 3.13
N ALA A 34 -18.97 0.16 2.25
CA ALA A 34 -19.74 -1.09 2.20
C ALA A 34 -18.82 -2.30 2.40
N ILE A 35 -19.32 -3.28 3.16
CA ILE A 35 -18.61 -4.51 3.45
C ILE A 35 -19.37 -5.66 2.80
N PHE A 36 -18.62 -6.50 2.12
CA PHE A 36 -19.12 -7.72 1.47
C PHE A 36 -18.45 -8.93 2.13
N ASP A 37 -19.25 -9.85 2.61
CA ASP A 37 -18.78 -11.08 3.24
C ASP A 37 -19.02 -12.28 2.33
N SER A 38 -18.11 -13.24 2.37
CA SER A 38 -18.27 -14.53 1.70
C SER A 38 -19.49 -15.24 2.28
N VAL A 39 -20.34 -15.75 1.40
CA VAL A 39 -21.55 -16.50 1.81
C VAL A 39 -21.16 -17.83 2.46
N ASP A 40 -20.07 -18.43 1.98
CA ASP A 40 -19.56 -19.72 2.42
C ASP A 40 -18.04 -19.73 2.10
N PRO A 41 -17.17 -20.21 3.00
CA PRO A 41 -15.72 -20.29 2.75
C PRO A 41 -15.32 -21.06 1.48
N THR A 42 -16.21 -21.96 0.99
CA THR A 42 -16.01 -22.71 -0.25
C THR A 42 -16.64 -22.03 -1.47
N SER A 43 -17.46 -21.00 -1.24
CA SER A 43 -18.15 -20.24 -2.29
C SER A 43 -17.32 -19.04 -2.72
N SER A 44 -17.27 -18.79 -4.02
CA SER A 44 -16.76 -17.55 -4.56
C SER A 44 -17.83 -16.43 -4.65
N SER A 45 -18.91 -16.52 -3.86
CA SER A 45 -20.01 -15.55 -3.86
C SER A 45 -19.94 -14.67 -2.62
N PHE A 46 -20.10 -13.37 -2.81
CA PHE A 46 -20.07 -12.37 -1.74
C PHE A 46 -21.38 -11.60 -1.69
N THR A 47 -21.86 -11.31 -0.50
CA THR A 47 -23.06 -10.51 -0.26
C THR A 47 -22.72 -9.30 0.61
N CYS A 48 -23.38 -8.18 0.33
CA CYS A 48 -23.20 -6.98 1.15
C CYS A 48 -23.82 -7.20 2.54
N SER A 49 -22.97 -7.22 3.56
CA SER A 49 -23.37 -7.41 4.97
C SER A 49 -23.60 -6.08 5.69
N SER A 50 -22.93 -5.02 5.28
CA SER A 50 -23.05 -3.70 5.91
C SER A 50 -22.84 -2.57 4.92
N ARG A 51 -23.57 -1.45 5.12
CA ARG A 51 -23.38 -0.16 4.45
C ARG A 51 -23.49 0.95 5.47
N SER A 52 -22.48 1.82 5.50
CA SER A 52 -22.45 2.95 6.41
C SER A 52 -21.95 4.19 5.69
N LYS A 53 -22.71 5.30 5.78
CA LYS A 53 -22.24 6.62 5.37
C LYS A 53 -21.22 7.07 6.39
N VAL A 54 -19.94 7.09 6.02
CA VAL A 54 -18.83 7.37 6.93
C VAL A 54 -18.26 8.77 6.77
N HIS A 55 -18.47 9.39 5.61
CA HIS A 55 -18.01 10.76 5.32
C HIS A 55 -18.89 11.46 4.27
N GLU A 56 -18.78 12.80 4.14
CA GLU A 56 -19.47 13.55 3.06
C GLU A 56 -18.67 13.53 1.75
N ALA A 57 -17.34 13.49 1.82
CA ALA A 57 -16.49 13.38 0.64
C ALA A 57 -16.38 11.92 0.16
N SER A 58 -16.07 11.76 -1.13
CA SER A 58 -15.77 10.46 -1.75
C SER A 58 -14.64 9.72 -1.01
N ILE A 59 -14.79 8.43 -0.81
CA ILE A 59 -13.71 7.56 -0.34
C ILE A 59 -12.83 7.24 -1.54
N VAL A 60 -11.54 7.51 -1.46
CA VAL A 60 -10.58 7.26 -2.56
C VAL A 60 -9.71 6.04 -2.31
N LYS A 61 -9.55 5.64 -1.06
CA LYS A 61 -8.82 4.41 -0.69
C LYS A 61 -9.37 3.82 0.61
N VAL A 62 -9.41 2.48 0.67
CA VAL A 62 -9.73 1.70 1.86
C VAL A 62 -8.59 0.72 2.10
N VAL A 63 -8.13 0.61 3.35
CA VAL A 63 -7.06 -0.32 3.75
C VAL A 63 -7.47 -1.04 5.03
N TRP A 64 -7.42 -2.38 5.02
CA TRP A 64 -7.71 -3.18 6.21
C TRP A 64 -6.59 -3.09 7.24
N VAL A 65 -6.99 -2.99 8.50
CA VAL A 65 -6.08 -3.18 9.64
C VAL A 65 -5.74 -4.68 9.72
N PRO A 66 -4.50 -5.06 10.09
CA PRO A 66 -4.13 -6.46 10.32
C PRO A 66 -5.07 -7.15 11.32
N PRO A 67 -5.47 -8.41 11.06
CA PRO A 67 -6.57 -9.08 11.76
C PRO A 67 -6.32 -9.30 13.26
N GLU A 68 -5.07 -9.27 13.69
CA GLU A 68 -4.67 -9.38 15.10
C GLU A 68 -5.19 -8.22 15.96
N TYR A 69 -5.57 -7.09 15.31
CA TYR A 69 -6.04 -5.88 15.96
C TYR A 69 -7.54 -5.65 15.81
N GLY A 70 -8.27 -6.63 15.26
CA GLY A 70 -9.71 -6.58 15.06
C GLY A 70 -10.13 -6.22 13.64
N ASP A 71 -11.45 -6.26 13.40
CA ASP A 71 -12.03 -5.89 12.12
C ASP A 71 -12.16 -4.37 12.00
N ALA A 72 -11.19 -3.75 11.34
CA ALA A 72 -11.15 -2.32 11.14
C ALA A 72 -10.56 -1.93 9.79
N VAL A 73 -10.93 -0.76 9.30
CA VAL A 73 -10.44 -0.21 8.03
C VAL A 73 -10.05 1.26 8.16
N ALA A 74 -8.97 1.65 7.49
CA ALA A 74 -8.62 3.03 7.26
C ALA A 74 -9.27 3.52 5.96
N CYS A 75 -9.86 4.71 5.97
CA CYS A 75 -10.44 5.36 4.81
C CYS A 75 -9.74 6.67 4.53
N ILE A 76 -9.25 6.86 3.30
CA ILE A 76 -8.77 8.14 2.79
C ILE A 76 -9.91 8.76 1.96
N TYR A 77 -10.16 10.04 2.16
CA TYR A 77 -11.21 10.78 1.47
C TYR A 77 -10.65 11.77 0.45
N ALA A 78 -11.46 12.14 -0.53
CA ALA A 78 -11.09 13.08 -1.58
C ALA A 78 -10.75 14.49 -1.06
N ASP A 79 -11.19 14.84 0.15
CA ASP A 79 -10.80 16.08 0.84
C ASP A 79 -9.42 15.95 1.54
N GLY A 80 -8.77 14.77 1.41
CA GLY A 80 -7.45 14.47 1.95
C GLY A 80 -7.43 14.09 3.43
N THR A 81 -8.58 13.89 4.05
CA THR A 81 -8.65 13.42 5.44
C THR A 81 -8.50 11.90 5.52
N LEU A 82 -8.09 11.41 6.69
CA LEU A 82 -7.89 10.00 7.03
C LEU A 82 -8.64 9.67 8.30
N SER A 83 -9.43 8.63 8.27
CA SER A 83 -10.11 8.09 9.46
C SER A 83 -10.00 6.58 9.56
N LEU A 84 -10.13 6.06 10.77
CA LEU A 84 -10.15 4.65 11.09
C LEU A 84 -11.54 4.27 11.61
N TRP A 85 -12.12 3.23 11.02
CA TRP A 85 -13.43 2.70 11.36
C TRP A 85 -13.31 1.27 11.85
N GLU A 86 -13.98 0.97 12.93
CA GLU A 86 -13.96 -0.34 13.59
C GLU A 86 -15.35 -0.96 13.57
N GLU A 87 -15.41 -2.26 13.30
CA GLU A 87 -16.64 -3.04 13.40
C GLU A 87 -16.96 -3.32 14.87
N VAL A 88 -18.16 -2.93 15.29
CA VAL A 88 -18.62 -3.13 16.66
C VAL A 88 -19.84 -4.02 16.66
N VAL A 89 -19.75 -5.11 17.43
CA VAL A 89 -20.86 -6.03 17.68
C VAL A 89 -21.50 -5.63 19.02
N GLU A 90 -22.71 -5.08 18.96
CA GLU A 90 -23.52 -4.85 20.15
C GLU A 90 -24.60 -5.93 20.27
N ASP A 91 -24.79 -6.48 21.48
CA ASP A 91 -25.82 -7.47 21.74
C ASP A 91 -27.18 -7.05 21.17
N SER A 92 -27.75 -7.88 20.29
CA SER A 92 -29.06 -7.70 19.66
C SER A 92 -29.17 -6.61 18.56
N ARG A 93 -28.06 -6.05 18.06
CA ARG A 93 -28.06 -5.09 16.95
C ARG A 93 -27.32 -5.62 15.73
N PRO A 94 -27.70 -5.19 14.51
CA PRO A 94 -26.89 -5.49 13.33
C PRO A 94 -25.48 -4.88 13.45
N LEU A 95 -24.51 -5.52 12.83
CA LEU A 95 -23.12 -5.05 12.72
C LEU A 95 -23.06 -3.58 12.35
N GLN A 96 -22.31 -2.79 13.11
CA GLN A 96 -22.16 -1.36 12.89
C GLN A 96 -20.69 -0.99 12.80
N TRP A 97 -20.36 -0.10 11.86
CA TRP A 97 -19.05 0.51 11.74
C TRP A 97 -19.06 1.82 12.51
N LYS A 98 -18.19 1.94 13.49
CA LYS A 98 -18.04 3.15 14.30
C LYS A 98 -16.71 3.81 14.04
N LEU A 99 -16.71 5.15 14.02
CA LEU A 99 -15.49 5.94 13.97
C LEU A 99 -14.64 5.64 15.21
N CYS A 100 -13.46 5.08 14.98
CA CYS A 100 -12.48 4.78 16.01
C CYS A 100 -11.50 5.95 16.21
N LYS A 101 -10.98 6.49 15.10
CA LYS A 101 -10.01 7.58 15.09
C LYS A 101 -10.15 8.45 13.84
N ASP A 102 -10.20 9.77 14.05
CA ASP A 102 -9.87 10.75 13.03
C ASP A 102 -8.42 11.18 13.22
N PHE A 103 -7.63 11.11 12.14
CA PHE A 103 -6.29 11.65 12.14
C PHE A 103 -6.32 13.15 11.83
N ASP A 104 -5.39 13.89 12.41
CA ASP A 104 -5.39 15.34 12.35
C ASP A 104 -5.55 15.86 10.92
N LYS A 105 -6.51 16.76 10.74
CA LYS A 105 -6.70 17.54 9.52
C LYS A 105 -5.50 18.47 9.34
N SER A 106 -4.45 17.96 8.69
CA SER A 106 -3.38 18.84 8.22
C SER A 106 -3.87 19.64 7.00
N SER A 107 -3.20 20.73 6.69
CA SER A 107 -3.44 21.46 5.44
C SER A 107 -3.09 20.65 4.19
N ASN A 108 -2.42 19.50 4.38
CA ASN A 108 -1.90 18.63 3.34
C ASN A 108 -2.74 17.36 3.28
N GLN A 109 -3.07 16.94 2.07
CA GLN A 109 -3.90 15.76 1.80
C GLN A 109 -3.10 14.47 2.03
N VAL A 110 -3.73 13.46 2.62
CA VAL A 110 -3.23 12.09 2.64
C VAL A 110 -3.41 11.49 1.25
N LEU A 111 -2.34 10.94 0.69
CA LEU A 111 -2.32 10.32 -0.64
C LEU A 111 -2.33 8.80 -0.56
N ASP A 112 -1.65 8.24 0.45
CA ASP A 112 -1.61 6.80 0.69
C ASP A 112 -1.42 6.48 2.17
N VAL A 113 -1.90 5.32 2.58
CA VAL A 113 -1.75 4.77 3.92
C VAL A 113 -1.57 3.27 3.87
N GLN A 114 -0.66 2.74 4.69
CA GLN A 114 -0.45 1.30 4.84
C GLN A 114 -0.10 0.95 6.28
N PHE A 115 -0.48 -0.25 6.70
CA PHE A 115 -0.16 -0.81 8.01
C PHE A 115 1.01 -1.78 7.92
N GLY A 116 1.88 -1.75 8.93
CA GLY A 116 2.95 -2.71 9.12
C GLY A 116 2.94 -3.27 10.54
N VAL A 117 3.04 -4.58 10.66
CA VAL A 117 3.11 -5.29 11.95
C VAL A 117 4.56 -5.58 12.28
N SER A 118 4.90 -5.53 13.55
CA SER A 118 6.20 -5.96 14.06
C SER A 118 6.03 -6.55 15.46
N LEU A 119 7.09 -7.14 15.98
CA LEU A 119 7.12 -7.63 17.36
C LEU A 119 6.77 -6.57 18.42
N ILE A 120 7.04 -5.31 18.12
CA ILE A 120 6.76 -4.18 19.01
C ILE A 120 5.39 -3.54 18.79
N GLY A 121 4.60 -4.04 17.85
CA GLY A 121 3.23 -3.60 17.64
C GLY A 121 2.91 -3.15 16.21
N LEU A 122 1.74 -2.53 16.06
CA LEU A 122 1.22 -2.04 14.80
C LEU A 122 1.70 -0.62 14.53
N LYS A 123 2.21 -0.42 13.32
CA LYS A 123 2.55 0.90 12.80
C LYS A 123 1.72 1.21 11.55
N MET A 124 1.53 2.49 11.31
CA MET A 124 0.87 2.99 10.11
C MET A 124 1.76 4.08 9.49
N VAL A 125 2.04 3.97 8.21
CA VAL A 125 2.68 5.03 7.42
C VAL A 125 1.63 5.73 6.60
N ALA A 126 1.60 7.06 6.67
CA ALA A 126 0.78 7.92 5.83
C ALA A 126 1.67 8.85 5.00
N ALA A 127 1.44 8.90 3.69
CA ALA A 127 2.13 9.77 2.74
C ALA A 127 1.27 10.98 2.39
N TYR A 128 1.85 12.17 2.41
CA TYR A 128 1.14 13.44 2.25
C TYR A 128 1.50 14.16 0.96
N SER A 129 0.58 15.00 0.48
CA SER A 129 0.70 15.75 -0.77
C SER A 129 1.85 16.78 -0.82
N ASP A 130 2.45 17.10 0.32
CA ASP A 130 3.64 17.94 0.44
C ASP A 130 4.96 17.16 0.49
N GLY A 131 4.89 15.83 0.29
CA GLY A 131 6.05 14.94 0.29
C GLY A 131 6.51 14.50 1.68
N HIS A 132 5.77 14.85 2.75
CA HIS A 132 6.02 14.34 4.08
C HIS A 132 5.42 12.94 4.27
N LEU A 133 6.09 12.20 5.12
CA LEU A 133 5.66 10.92 5.67
C LEU A 133 5.45 11.09 7.16
N LYS A 134 4.34 10.54 7.64
CA LYS A 134 4.09 10.42 9.08
C LYS A 134 3.96 8.95 9.42
N VAL A 135 4.72 8.52 10.41
CA VAL A 135 4.64 7.18 10.97
C VAL A 135 3.95 7.26 12.30
N TYR A 136 2.86 6.54 12.43
CA TYR A 136 2.10 6.42 13.67
C TYR A 136 2.31 5.03 14.26
N GLU A 137 2.32 4.96 15.59
CA GLU A 137 2.42 3.74 16.36
C GLU A 137 1.17 3.56 17.22
N LEU A 138 0.60 2.36 17.22
CA LEU A 138 -0.50 2.01 18.11
C LEU A 138 0.07 1.73 19.51
N LEU A 139 -0.39 2.50 20.50
CA LEU A 139 0.12 2.39 21.87
C LEU A 139 -0.48 1.22 22.65
N ASP A 140 -1.74 0.90 22.35
CA ASP A 140 -2.46 -0.20 23.00
C ASP A 140 -3.09 -1.11 21.94
N PRO A 141 -2.64 -2.36 21.85
CA PRO A 141 -3.18 -3.32 20.86
C PRO A 141 -4.68 -3.59 21.01
N LEU A 142 -5.24 -3.34 22.19
CA LEU A 142 -6.66 -3.55 22.48
C LEU A 142 -7.53 -2.33 22.20
N GLU A 143 -6.92 -1.18 21.91
CA GLU A 143 -7.64 0.08 21.68
C GLU A 143 -7.13 0.81 20.43
N LEU A 144 -7.71 0.54 19.27
CA LEU A 144 -7.35 1.14 17.98
C LEU A 144 -7.46 2.68 17.91
N LYS A 145 -8.01 3.33 18.91
CA LYS A 145 -8.07 4.81 18.99
C LYS A 145 -6.76 5.46 19.46
N ASN A 146 -5.84 4.68 20.09
CA ASN A 146 -4.68 5.20 20.80
C ASN A 146 -3.41 5.22 19.93
N TRP A 147 -3.39 6.06 18.90
CA TRP A 147 -2.25 6.26 18.01
C TRP A 147 -1.39 7.45 18.43
N GLN A 148 -0.07 7.28 18.36
CA GLN A 148 0.92 8.33 18.58
C GLN A 148 1.75 8.55 17.31
N LEU A 149 2.01 9.81 16.97
CA LEU A 149 2.96 10.16 15.93
C LEU A 149 4.38 9.82 16.44
N GLN A 150 5.03 8.85 15.78
CA GLN A 150 6.39 8.41 16.11
C GLN A 150 7.44 9.21 15.36
N ALA A 151 7.20 9.46 14.07
CA ALA A 151 8.15 10.15 13.20
C ALA A 151 7.44 10.94 12.10
N GLU A 152 8.08 12.03 11.67
CA GLU A 152 7.72 12.82 10.51
C GLU A 152 8.98 13.19 9.74
N PHE A 153 9.02 12.89 8.44
CA PHE A 153 10.18 13.16 7.58
C PHE A 153 9.76 13.23 6.10
N GLN A 154 10.68 13.68 5.24
CA GLN A 154 10.45 13.75 3.79
C GLN A 154 11.11 12.59 3.06
N ASN A 155 10.58 12.20 1.90
CA ASN A 155 11.13 11.12 1.06
C ASN A 155 12.41 11.55 0.31
N VAL A 156 13.45 11.94 1.04
CA VAL A 156 14.74 12.35 0.48
C VAL A 156 15.88 11.58 1.13
N ILE A 157 16.91 11.29 0.34
CA ILE A 157 18.12 10.62 0.85
C ILE A 157 19.00 11.60 1.61
N ASP A 158 19.15 12.81 1.07
CA ASP A 158 20.00 13.85 1.67
C ASP A 158 19.15 14.90 2.38
N SER A 159 19.22 14.92 3.70
CA SER A 159 18.48 15.87 4.56
C SER A 159 18.88 17.34 4.39
N VAL A 160 19.93 17.64 3.61
CA VAL A 160 20.45 19.01 3.38
C VAL A 160 19.69 19.72 2.24
N SER A 161 18.95 19.01 1.42
CA SER A 161 18.23 19.57 0.28
C SER A 161 17.02 20.37 0.75
N LYS A 162 17.12 21.70 0.71
CA LYS A 162 15.96 22.59 0.83
C LYS A 162 15.33 22.75 -0.55
N PHE A 163 14.12 22.30 -0.73
CA PHE A 163 13.34 22.53 -1.94
C PHE A 163 12.11 23.38 -1.63
N GLY A 164 11.53 23.96 -2.67
CA GLY A 164 10.32 24.78 -2.57
C GLY A 164 9.09 23.95 -2.14
N LYS A 165 7.93 24.57 -2.21
CA LYS A 165 6.67 23.88 -1.87
C LYS A 165 6.47 22.70 -2.81
N ALA A 166 6.46 21.50 -2.24
CA ALA A 166 6.17 20.26 -2.98
C ALA A 166 4.68 20.17 -3.28
N ALA A 167 4.36 19.58 -4.43
CA ALA A 167 3.02 19.17 -4.79
C ALA A 167 3.11 17.75 -5.36
N CYS A 168 2.73 16.78 -4.54
CA CYS A 168 2.65 15.38 -4.94
C CYS A 168 1.23 15.07 -5.41
N LEU A 169 1.13 14.45 -6.59
CA LEU A 169 -0.14 14.05 -7.19
C LEU A 169 -0.61 12.70 -6.67
N SER A 170 0.33 11.79 -6.42
CA SER A 170 0.08 10.48 -5.86
C SER A 170 1.28 9.97 -5.07
N ALA A 171 1.03 9.01 -4.21
CA ALA A 171 2.03 8.24 -3.49
C ALA A 171 1.62 6.77 -3.50
N SER A 172 2.58 5.89 -3.33
CA SER A 172 2.34 4.47 -3.13
C SER A 172 3.33 3.93 -2.09
N VAL A 173 2.80 3.26 -1.08
CA VAL A 173 3.55 2.67 0.04
C VAL A 173 3.33 1.17 0.06
N SER A 174 4.38 0.40 0.31
CA SER A 174 4.28 -1.03 0.56
C SER A 174 5.24 -1.44 1.67
N TRP A 175 4.73 -2.10 2.70
CA TRP A 175 5.55 -2.65 3.78
C TRP A 175 6.28 -3.91 3.35
N SER A 176 7.46 -4.11 3.92
CA SER A 176 8.15 -5.40 3.85
C SER A 176 7.33 -6.45 4.58
N PRO A 177 7.00 -7.59 3.94
CA PRO A 177 6.34 -8.70 4.61
C PRO A 177 7.20 -9.26 5.75
N GLU A 178 6.57 -9.66 6.85
CA GLU A 178 7.28 -10.25 8.00
C GLU A 178 8.05 -11.52 7.62
N ARG A 179 9.28 -11.63 8.15
CA ARG A 179 10.15 -12.79 7.97
C ARG A 179 10.52 -13.50 9.29
N GLY A 180 9.98 -13.08 10.42
CA GLY A 180 10.29 -13.60 11.74
C GLY A 180 10.93 -12.59 12.69
N GLU A 181 11.34 -13.05 13.86
CA GLU A 181 11.64 -12.22 15.04
C GLU A 181 12.82 -11.24 14.91
N SER A 182 13.68 -11.39 13.92
CA SER A 182 14.91 -10.57 13.78
C SER A 182 14.85 -9.52 12.69
N GLN A 183 13.73 -9.37 11.99
CA GLN A 183 13.64 -8.44 10.87
C GLN A 183 13.40 -7.01 11.33
N GLN A 184 14.18 -6.08 10.79
CA GLN A 184 13.93 -4.66 10.95
C GLN A 184 12.71 -4.23 10.14
N LEU A 185 11.91 -3.33 10.70
CA LEU A 185 10.77 -2.75 10.02
C LEU A 185 11.23 -1.94 8.82
N SER A 186 10.68 -2.26 7.66
CA SER A 186 11.02 -1.58 6.42
C SER A 186 9.78 -1.38 5.56
N PHE A 187 9.77 -0.32 4.77
CA PHE A 187 8.78 -0.11 3.72
C PHE A 187 9.42 0.55 2.50
N VAL A 188 8.83 0.35 1.34
CA VAL A 188 9.14 1.09 0.13
C VAL A 188 8.08 2.16 -0.12
N LEU A 189 8.52 3.30 -0.59
CA LEU A 189 7.66 4.42 -0.94
C LEU A 189 8.09 5.07 -2.24
N GLY A 190 7.13 5.42 -3.08
CA GLY A 190 7.32 6.26 -4.26
C GLY A 190 6.32 7.40 -4.33
N PHE A 191 6.76 8.55 -4.84
CA PHE A 191 5.89 9.70 -5.14
C PHE A 191 5.86 10.01 -6.64
N ASN A 192 4.73 10.55 -7.07
CA ASN A 192 4.62 11.34 -8.30
C ASN A 192 4.52 12.81 -7.91
N SER A 193 5.64 13.53 -7.99
CA SER A 193 5.78 14.89 -7.50
C SER A 193 6.41 15.82 -8.54
N ASN A 194 6.13 17.12 -8.41
CA ASN A 194 6.84 18.18 -9.14
C ASN A 194 8.28 18.38 -8.65
N ILE A 195 8.67 17.75 -7.54
CA ILE A 195 10.02 17.83 -6.95
C ILE A 195 10.73 16.49 -7.21
N MET A 196 11.73 16.49 -8.09
CA MET A 196 12.46 15.30 -8.51
C MET A 196 13.09 14.52 -7.33
N GLN A 197 13.55 15.21 -6.29
CA GLN A 197 14.15 14.59 -5.10
C GLN A 197 13.18 13.73 -4.30
N LEU A 198 11.86 14.01 -4.38
CA LEU A 198 10.81 13.21 -3.75
C LEU A 198 10.44 11.97 -4.57
N ASN A 199 10.66 12.02 -5.88
CA ASN A 199 10.42 10.91 -6.79
C ASN A 199 11.50 9.83 -6.61
N SER A 200 11.47 8.81 -7.44
CA SER A 200 12.15 7.52 -7.27
C SER A 200 11.64 6.76 -6.03
N ALA A 201 11.50 5.47 -6.15
CA ALA A 201 11.12 4.65 -5.02
C ALA A 201 12.30 4.51 -4.04
N LYS A 202 12.04 4.71 -2.76
CA LYS A 202 13.05 4.61 -1.69
C LYS A 202 12.61 3.61 -0.64
N VAL A 203 13.56 2.83 -0.17
CA VAL A 203 13.36 1.88 0.93
C VAL A 203 13.81 2.56 2.22
N TRP A 204 12.90 2.55 3.19
CA TRP A 204 13.10 3.09 4.51
C TRP A 204 13.13 1.97 5.53
N GLU A 205 14.08 2.03 6.46
CA GLU A 205 14.26 1.05 7.52
C GLU A 205 14.29 1.73 8.88
N PHE A 206 13.70 1.11 9.88
CA PHE A 206 13.65 1.64 11.23
C PHE A 206 14.89 1.22 12.03
N ASP A 207 15.74 2.18 12.35
CA ASP A 207 16.88 2.01 13.23
C ASP A 207 16.39 1.99 14.70
N GLN A 208 16.34 0.80 15.28
CA GLN A 208 15.84 0.61 16.65
C GLN A 208 16.76 1.24 17.71
N ASP A 209 18.06 1.25 17.46
CA ASP A 209 19.04 1.77 18.43
C ASP A 209 18.93 3.29 18.57
N HIS A 210 18.66 4.00 17.47
CA HIS A 210 18.54 5.45 17.45
C HIS A 210 17.09 5.94 17.30
N GLN A 211 16.11 5.05 17.26
CA GLN A 211 14.68 5.35 17.15
C GLN A 211 14.33 6.30 15.99
N ARG A 212 14.87 6.02 14.81
CA ARG A 212 14.69 6.85 13.61
C ARG A 212 14.55 6.01 12.33
N TRP A 213 13.94 6.60 11.32
CA TRP A 213 13.83 6.03 10.00
C TRP A 213 15.01 6.47 9.13
N LEU A 214 15.64 5.54 8.44
CA LEU A 214 16.77 5.76 7.55
C LEU A 214 16.46 5.28 6.13
N PRO A 215 16.81 6.06 5.08
CA PRO A 215 16.72 5.57 3.72
C PRO A 215 17.90 4.65 3.44
N VAL A 216 17.62 3.36 3.22
CA VAL A 216 18.65 2.32 3.01
C VAL A 216 18.87 1.97 1.55
N ALA A 217 17.92 2.29 0.66
CA ALA A 217 18.07 2.08 -0.78
C ALA A 217 17.23 3.06 -1.60
N GLU A 218 17.65 3.31 -2.85
CA GLU A 218 16.90 4.00 -3.89
C GLU A 218 16.78 3.07 -5.11
N LEU A 219 15.54 2.76 -5.49
CA LEU A 219 15.22 1.84 -6.59
C LEU A 219 15.14 2.63 -7.90
N ALA A 220 16.29 3.06 -8.39
CA ALA A 220 16.43 3.79 -9.65
C ALA A 220 17.84 3.58 -10.23
N LEU A 221 17.92 3.39 -11.54
CA LEU A 221 19.19 3.51 -12.24
C LEU A 221 19.64 4.98 -12.23
N PRO A 222 20.94 5.27 -12.42
CA PRO A 222 21.43 6.65 -12.38
C PRO A 222 20.66 7.61 -13.30
N GLU A 223 20.26 7.14 -14.49
CA GLU A 223 19.49 7.90 -15.50
C GLU A 223 17.98 7.94 -15.22
N GLU A 224 17.50 7.19 -14.24
CA GLU A 224 16.09 7.11 -13.85
C GLU A 224 15.80 7.84 -12.55
N LYS A 225 16.86 8.38 -11.91
CA LYS A 225 16.71 9.13 -10.65
C LYS A 225 15.84 10.35 -10.84
N GLY A 226 14.82 10.46 -9.97
CA GLY A 226 13.85 11.55 -10.03
C GLY A 226 12.67 11.28 -10.96
N ASP A 227 12.56 10.09 -11.57
CA ASP A 227 11.38 9.69 -12.32
C ASP A 227 10.18 9.52 -11.34
N PRO A 228 8.99 10.03 -11.69
CA PRO A 228 7.78 9.82 -10.92
C PRO A 228 7.45 8.34 -10.78
N VAL A 229 7.05 7.94 -9.59
CA VAL A 229 6.60 6.58 -9.27
C VAL A 229 5.09 6.59 -9.06
N TYR A 230 4.39 5.69 -9.73
CA TYR A 230 2.93 5.58 -9.69
C TYR A 230 2.47 4.50 -8.71
N ALA A 231 3.18 3.38 -8.66
CA ALA A 231 2.88 2.28 -7.75
C ALA A 231 4.16 1.57 -7.30
N VAL A 232 4.13 1.01 -6.10
CA VAL A 232 5.16 0.13 -5.55
C VAL A 232 4.51 -1.08 -4.90
N ALA A 233 5.18 -2.24 -4.98
CA ALA A 233 4.71 -3.45 -4.32
C ALA A 233 5.91 -4.29 -3.84
N TRP A 234 5.95 -4.61 -2.55
CA TRP A 234 6.96 -5.48 -1.95
C TRP A 234 6.46 -6.92 -1.97
N ALA A 235 7.22 -7.83 -2.58
CA ALA A 235 6.84 -9.23 -2.71
C ALA A 235 6.97 -9.99 -1.39
N PRO A 236 6.02 -10.87 -1.03
CA PRO A 236 6.23 -11.87 0.01
C PRO A 236 7.49 -12.68 -0.25
N ASN A 237 8.23 -13.02 0.80
CA ASN A 237 9.48 -13.75 0.66
C ASN A 237 9.44 -15.10 1.38
N ILE A 238 9.43 -16.17 0.60
CA ILE A 238 9.36 -17.55 1.07
C ILE A 238 10.74 -18.21 1.25
N GLY A 239 11.80 -17.41 1.46
CA GLY A 239 13.15 -17.92 1.71
C GLY A 239 14.20 -17.56 0.67
N ARG A 240 13.93 -16.56 -0.19
CA ARG A 240 14.95 -16.00 -1.10
C ARG A 240 16.04 -15.27 -0.32
N PRO A 241 17.29 -15.29 -0.81
CA PRO A 241 18.42 -14.58 -0.17
C PRO A 241 18.43 -13.07 -0.49
N TYR A 242 17.35 -12.53 -1.04
CA TYR A 242 17.13 -11.13 -1.41
C TYR A 242 15.63 -10.81 -1.34
N GLU A 243 15.31 -9.54 -1.22
CA GLU A 243 13.94 -9.04 -1.38
C GLU A 243 13.62 -8.77 -2.85
N VAL A 244 12.34 -8.82 -3.18
CA VAL A 244 11.85 -8.46 -4.51
C VAL A 244 10.84 -7.33 -4.37
N ILE A 245 11.05 -6.25 -5.12
CA ILE A 245 10.18 -5.09 -5.14
C ILE A 245 9.84 -4.76 -6.58
N ALA A 246 8.56 -4.50 -6.86
CA ALA A 246 8.10 -3.95 -8.12
C ALA A 246 7.87 -2.44 -7.98
N THR A 247 8.27 -1.68 -9.00
CA THR A 247 7.99 -0.24 -9.12
C THR A 247 7.39 0.06 -10.48
N ALA A 248 6.37 0.91 -10.53
CA ALA A 248 5.77 1.38 -11.77
C ALA A 248 6.09 2.86 -11.99
N THR A 249 6.56 3.18 -13.20
CA THR A 249 6.86 4.53 -13.67
C THR A 249 6.23 4.74 -15.06
N HIS A 250 6.45 5.91 -15.67
CA HIS A 250 6.07 6.15 -17.06
C HIS A 250 6.79 5.24 -18.08
N LYS A 251 7.90 4.59 -17.67
CA LYS A 251 8.68 3.64 -18.51
C LYS A 251 8.16 2.20 -18.43
N GLY A 252 7.14 1.96 -17.63
CA GLY A 252 6.61 0.61 -17.35
C GLY A 252 6.95 0.14 -15.94
N ILE A 253 6.99 -1.17 -15.75
CA ILE A 253 7.22 -1.80 -14.46
C ILE A 253 8.66 -2.29 -14.39
N ALA A 254 9.35 -2.00 -13.30
CA ALA A 254 10.68 -2.53 -13.02
C ALA A 254 10.62 -3.49 -11.83
N ILE A 255 11.32 -4.62 -11.94
CA ILE A 255 11.51 -5.57 -10.86
C ILE A 255 12.93 -5.41 -10.32
N TRP A 256 13.02 -5.27 -9.01
CA TRP A 256 14.26 -5.03 -8.28
C TRP A 256 14.57 -6.15 -7.32
N HIS A 257 15.83 -6.56 -7.25
CA HIS A 257 16.36 -7.32 -6.12
C HIS A 257 17.02 -6.35 -5.14
N LEU A 258 16.67 -6.49 -3.88
CA LEU A 258 17.26 -5.74 -2.76
C LEU A 258 18.05 -6.73 -1.90
N GLY A 259 19.35 -6.46 -1.72
CA GLY A 259 20.20 -7.28 -0.85
C GLY A 259 19.84 -7.12 0.62
N LEU A 260 20.20 -8.12 1.43
CA LEU A 260 19.86 -8.15 2.87
C LEU A 260 21.00 -7.62 3.76
N ASN A 261 22.20 -7.47 3.21
CA ASN A 261 23.38 -7.06 3.96
C ASN A 261 23.77 -5.62 3.55
N PRO A 262 23.78 -4.67 4.50
CA PRO A 262 24.21 -3.32 4.22
C PRO A 262 25.72 -3.25 3.96
N ASP A 263 26.13 -2.31 3.15
CA ASP A 263 27.52 -1.91 2.95
C ASP A 263 28.06 -1.07 4.15
N LEU A 264 29.26 -0.55 4.01
CA LEU A 264 29.92 0.27 5.05
C LEU A 264 29.17 1.58 5.35
N ASP A 265 28.38 2.06 4.42
CA ASP A 265 27.56 3.28 4.54
C ASP A 265 26.12 2.98 5.00
N GLY A 266 25.82 1.72 5.33
CA GLY A 266 24.50 1.26 5.74
C GLY A 266 23.50 1.16 4.59
N ARG A 267 23.97 1.09 3.33
CA ARG A 267 23.12 0.98 2.15
C ARG A 267 22.97 -0.47 1.72
N LEU A 268 21.75 -0.83 1.30
CA LEU A 268 21.47 -2.13 0.70
C LEU A 268 21.77 -2.11 -0.80
N SER A 269 22.30 -3.21 -1.31
CA SER A 269 22.54 -3.35 -2.75
C SER A 269 21.22 -3.45 -3.51
N VAL A 270 21.16 -2.83 -4.68
CA VAL A 270 19.98 -2.77 -5.54
C VAL A 270 20.35 -3.24 -6.93
N GLU A 271 19.58 -4.17 -7.49
CA GLU A 271 19.76 -4.66 -8.86
C GLU A 271 18.40 -4.66 -9.59
N LYS A 272 18.34 -3.99 -10.74
CA LYS A 272 17.18 -4.06 -11.63
C LYS A 272 17.27 -5.33 -12.48
N VAL A 273 16.40 -6.31 -12.19
CA VAL A 273 16.46 -7.64 -12.82
C VAL A 273 15.51 -7.81 -14.01
N ALA A 274 14.46 -6.97 -14.08
CA ALA A 274 13.55 -7.00 -15.21
C ALA A 274 12.89 -5.65 -15.45
N SER A 275 12.48 -5.44 -16.69
CA SER A 275 11.56 -4.38 -17.11
C SER A 275 10.38 -5.04 -17.84
N LEU A 276 9.17 -4.78 -17.35
CA LEU A 276 7.94 -5.35 -17.89
C LEU A 276 7.18 -4.24 -18.62
N SER A 277 6.86 -4.51 -19.88
CA SER A 277 6.14 -3.58 -20.75
C SER A 277 4.95 -4.29 -21.38
N GLY A 278 3.85 -3.58 -21.59
CA GLY A 278 2.63 -4.15 -22.15
C GLY A 278 1.39 -3.31 -21.90
N HIS A 279 1.36 -2.57 -20.78
CA HIS A 279 0.31 -1.59 -20.53
C HIS A 279 0.44 -0.39 -21.47
N GLU A 280 -0.69 0.06 -22.03
CA GLU A 280 -0.73 1.26 -22.89
C GLU A 280 -0.85 2.57 -22.10
N GLY A 281 -0.90 2.50 -20.78
CA GLY A 281 -1.00 3.64 -19.88
C GLY A 281 -0.17 3.47 -18.61
N GLY A 282 -0.29 4.42 -17.69
CA GLY A 282 0.34 4.31 -16.37
C GLY A 282 -0.23 3.14 -15.59
N VAL A 283 0.63 2.42 -14.90
CA VAL A 283 0.24 1.33 -13.98
C VAL A 283 0.00 1.95 -12.60
N TRP A 284 -1.22 1.75 -12.06
CA TRP A 284 -1.66 2.39 -10.80
C TRP A 284 -1.71 1.44 -9.62
N GLU A 285 -1.92 0.13 -9.89
CA GLU A 285 -2.02 -0.88 -8.86
C GLU A 285 -1.19 -2.10 -9.22
N MET A 286 -0.51 -2.66 -8.24
CA MET A 286 0.31 -3.87 -8.36
C MET A 286 0.15 -4.70 -7.09
N GLU A 287 -0.12 -5.99 -7.25
CA GLU A 287 -0.25 -6.93 -6.15
C GLU A 287 0.53 -8.22 -6.44
N TRP A 288 1.20 -8.73 -5.42
CA TRP A 288 1.88 -10.01 -5.48
C TRP A 288 0.97 -11.14 -4.96
N ASP A 289 1.13 -12.31 -5.55
CA ASP A 289 0.57 -13.52 -4.94
C ASP A 289 1.30 -13.85 -3.61
N MET A 290 0.74 -14.75 -2.82
CA MET A 290 1.29 -15.14 -1.52
C MET A 290 2.69 -15.77 -1.60
N SER A 291 3.09 -16.30 -2.76
CA SER A 291 4.42 -16.83 -2.99
C SER A 291 5.45 -15.76 -3.37
N GLY A 292 5.01 -14.57 -3.76
CA GLY A 292 5.86 -13.52 -4.31
C GLY A 292 6.48 -13.89 -5.66
N MET A 293 5.85 -14.80 -6.42
CA MET A 293 6.33 -15.25 -7.72
C MET A 293 5.48 -14.74 -8.89
N THR A 294 4.22 -14.37 -8.62
CA THR A 294 3.31 -13.81 -9.61
C THR A 294 2.93 -12.39 -9.22
N LEU A 295 3.09 -11.46 -10.14
CA LEU A 295 2.70 -10.07 -9.99
C LEU A 295 1.47 -9.80 -10.86
N ALA A 296 0.38 -9.33 -10.24
CA ALA A 296 -0.77 -8.77 -10.94
C ALA A 296 -0.60 -7.26 -11.06
N THR A 297 -0.93 -6.70 -12.23
CA THR A 297 -0.81 -5.26 -12.50
C THR A 297 -2.02 -4.77 -13.26
N THR A 298 -2.46 -3.55 -12.95
CA THR A 298 -3.51 -2.86 -13.69
C THR A 298 -3.21 -1.38 -13.82
N GLY A 299 -3.76 -0.75 -14.84
CA GLY A 299 -3.46 0.64 -15.15
C GLY A 299 -4.58 1.33 -15.93
N GLY A 300 -4.21 2.45 -16.56
CA GLY A 300 -5.14 3.31 -17.30
C GLY A 300 -5.76 2.69 -18.54
N ASP A 301 -5.24 1.57 -19.03
CA ASP A 301 -5.82 0.78 -20.13
C ASP A 301 -6.97 -0.14 -19.65
N GLY A 302 -7.21 -0.24 -18.33
CA GLY A 302 -8.25 -1.10 -17.75
C GLY A 302 -7.94 -2.60 -17.84
N VAL A 303 -6.77 -2.97 -18.31
CA VAL A 303 -6.35 -4.37 -18.48
C VAL A 303 -5.66 -4.86 -17.20
N VAL A 304 -5.95 -6.08 -16.77
CA VAL A 304 -5.19 -6.77 -15.74
C VAL A 304 -4.22 -7.73 -16.39
N ARG A 305 -2.93 -7.62 -16.04
CA ARG A 305 -1.87 -8.50 -16.53
C ARG A 305 -1.25 -9.28 -15.39
N LEU A 306 -0.96 -10.56 -15.63
CA LEU A 306 -0.21 -11.40 -14.71
C LEU A 306 1.19 -11.64 -15.27
N TRP A 307 2.19 -11.40 -14.43
CA TRP A 307 3.60 -11.57 -14.74
C TRP A 307 4.20 -12.63 -13.84
N GLN A 308 5.03 -13.49 -14.38
CA GLN A 308 5.69 -14.54 -13.63
C GLN A 308 7.13 -14.71 -14.09
N SER A 309 8.05 -14.97 -13.13
CA SER A 309 9.40 -15.37 -13.50
C SER A 309 9.50 -16.88 -13.67
N ASN A 310 10.28 -17.31 -14.65
CA ASN A 310 10.63 -18.72 -14.78
C ASN A 310 11.80 -19.09 -13.86
N LEU A 311 12.20 -20.37 -13.86
CA LEU A 311 13.32 -20.89 -13.04
C LEU A 311 14.67 -20.23 -13.33
N ASN A 312 14.82 -19.59 -14.48
CA ASN A 312 16.04 -18.86 -14.88
C ASN A 312 15.97 -17.37 -14.52
N GLY A 313 14.93 -16.93 -13.82
CA GLY A 313 14.73 -15.53 -13.45
C GLY A 313 14.21 -14.63 -14.57
N VAL A 314 13.83 -15.21 -15.72
CA VAL A 314 13.27 -14.43 -16.84
C VAL A 314 11.79 -14.22 -16.61
N TRP A 315 11.36 -12.96 -16.63
CA TRP A 315 9.98 -12.55 -16.48
C TRP A 315 9.23 -12.59 -17.80
N HIS A 316 7.99 -13.07 -17.77
CA HIS A 316 7.10 -13.14 -18.94
C HIS A 316 5.66 -12.86 -18.53
N GLU A 317 4.87 -12.36 -19.47
CA GLU A 317 3.44 -12.21 -19.32
C GLU A 317 2.79 -13.60 -19.36
N GLN A 318 2.10 -13.96 -18.29
CA GLN A 318 1.43 -15.25 -18.14
C GLN A 318 -0.01 -15.20 -18.65
N ALA A 319 -0.72 -14.10 -18.35
CA ALA A 319 -2.11 -13.93 -18.73
C ALA A 319 -2.49 -12.43 -18.83
N VAL A 320 -3.49 -12.18 -19.65
CA VAL A 320 -4.10 -10.86 -19.85
C VAL A 320 -5.61 -11.00 -19.70
N PHE A 321 -6.20 -10.12 -18.91
CA PHE A 321 -7.65 -10.03 -18.70
C PHE A 321 -8.13 -8.65 -19.15
N GLU A 322 -8.86 -8.63 -20.24
CA GLU A 322 -9.49 -7.41 -20.74
C GLU A 322 -10.82 -7.15 -20.03
N PRO A 323 -11.23 -5.90 -19.85
CA PRO A 323 -12.55 -5.58 -19.30
C PRO A 323 -13.63 -6.13 -20.23
N THR A 324 -14.60 -6.84 -19.67
CA THR A 324 -15.80 -7.25 -20.42
C THR A 324 -16.65 -6.01 -20.67
N THR A 325 -16.90 -5.74 -21.96
CA THR A 325 -17.77 -4.65 -22.44
C THR A 325 -19.25 -4.93 -22.15
#